data_6747c54981a05776d86f7b4e656103be
#
_entry.id   6747c54981a05776d86f7b4e656103be
#
_cell.length_a   1.000
_cell.length_b   1.000
_cell.length_c   1.000
_cell.angle_alpha   90.00
_cell.angle_beta   90.00
_cell.angle_gamma   90.00
#
_symmetry.space_group_name_H-M   'P 1'
#
loop_
_entity.id
_entity.type
_entity.pdbx_description
1 polymer ?
#
loop_
_entity_poly.entity_id
_entity_poly.type
_entity_poly.pdbx_seq_one_letter_code
_entity_poly.pdbx_strand_id
1 'polypeptide(L)'
;RSNGGGLLNEAVKIVSLFVSKGELVVSTKSRIPQMNRSYNTLEQPIAPNLPVVVLIDEMSASASEIVAGSLQDLDRAVIIGNTSYGKGLVQQTKQVSFGGQIKLTVAKYYTPSGRCIQKIDYSTKSGASKKIEDSLVRKYVTRNGREVVDSRGIEPDIKVEAQYFNAITEAILNEDLIFEFTNGIISSFENDSLSPLNFSIEEATYNKFIDFA
;
A
#
# COMPACT_ATOMS: atom_id res chain seq x y z
N ARG A 1 4.09 -0.07 4.63
CA ARG A 1 3.80 1.38 4.55
C ARG A 1 4.50 1.97 3.35
N SER A 2 3.98 3.07 2.83
CA SER A 2 4.55 3.85 1.71
C SER A 2 4.83 3.04 0.45
N ASN A 3 4.05 1.98 0.22
CA ASN A 3 4.17 1.10 -0.94
C ASN A 3 3.09 1.42 -1.98
N GLY A 4 3.47 2.10 -3.05
CA GLY A 4 2.55 2.49 -4.14
C GLY A 4 2.00 1.34 -4.99
N GLY A 5 2.35 0.11 -4.67
CA GLY A 5 1.92 -1.09 -5.39
C GLY A 5 2.88 -1.52 -6.49
N GLY A 6 2.39 -2.33 -7.41
CA GLY A 6 3.18 -2.92 -8.49
C GLY A 6 2.32 -3.85 -9.33
N LEU A 7 2.81 -5.06 -9.61
CA LEU A 7 2.14 -6.03 -10.45
C LEU A 7 1.06 -6.80 -9.67
N LEU A 8 -0.14 -6.89 -10.23
CA LEU A 8 -1.26 -7.63 -9.64
C LEU A 8 -0.90 -9.10 -9.38
N ASN A 9 -0.24 -9.76 -10.32
CA ASN A 9 0.13 -11.16 -10.17
C ASN A 9 1.10 -11.39 -8.99
N GLU A 10 1.98 -10.44 -8.70
CA GLU A 10 2.88 -10.54 -7.55
C GLU A 10 2.10 -10.36 -6.22
N ALA A 11 1.10 -9.48 -6.20
CA ALA A 11 0.21 -9.40 -5.04
C ALA A 11 -0.52 -10.72 -4.78
N VAL A 12 -1.01 -11.41 -5.83
CA VAL A 12 -1.62 -12.74 -5.71
C VAL A 12 -0.65 -13.76 -5.13
N LYS A 13 0.61 -13.78 -5.60
CA LYS A 13 1.66 -14.67 -5.07
C LYS A 13 1.94 -14.40 -3.59
N ILE A 14 2.03 -13.12 -3.19
CA ILE A 14 2.25 -12.75 -1.79
C ILE A 14 1.11 -13.26 -0.91
N VAL A 15 -0.15 -13.06 -1.31
CA VAL A 15 -1.31 -13.60 -0.57
C VAL A 15 -1.27 -15.12 -0.50
N SER A 16 -0.83 -15.80 -1.58
CA SER A 16 -0.69 -17.27 -1.63
C SER A 16 0.29 -17.83 -0.60
N LEU A 17 1.21 -17.03 -0.08
CA LEU A 17 2.11 -17.49 0.99
C LEU A 17 1.39 -17.80 2.31
N PHE A 18 0.23 -17.18 2.53
CA PHE A 18 -0.49 -17.19 3.80
C PHE A 18 -1.89 -17.81 3.73
N VAL A 19 -2.44 -17.97 2.53
CA VAL A 19 -3.84 -18.36 2.30
C VAL A 19 -3.89 -19.64 1.49
N SER A 20 -4.82 -20.53 1.84
CA SER A 20 -4.98 -21.83 1.19
C SER A 20 -5.17 -21.69 -0.33
N LYS A 21 -4.71 -22.69 -1.07
CA LYS A 21 -4.84 -22.74 -2.53
C LYS A 21 -6.31 -22.69 -2.96
N GLY A 22 -6.58 -21.92 -4.04
CA GLY A 22 -7.90 -21.80 -4.66
C GLY A 22 -8.76 -20.67 -4.10
N GLU A 23 -8.32 -19.99 -3.05
CA GLU A 23 -9.07 -18.86 -2.47
C GLU A 23 -9.01 -17.61 -3.36
N LEU A 24 -10.14 -16.92 -3.49
CA LEU A 24 -10.22 -15.67 -4.24
C LEU A 24 -9.35 -14.59 -3.56
N VAL A 25 -8.45 -14.00 -4.34
CA VAL A 25 -7.64 -12.86 -3.90
C VAL A 25 -8.25 -11.55 -4.40
N VAL A 26 -8.54 -11.48 -5.68
CA VAL A 26 -9.10 -10.28 -6.32
C VAL A 26 -9.85 -10.64 -7.57
N SER A 27 -10.94 -9.92 -7.86
CA SER A 27 -11.61 -9.99 -9.15
C SER A 27 -11.59 -8.65 -9.87
N THR A 28 -11.60 -8.67 -11.19
CA THR A 28 -11.71 -7.45 -12.01
C THR A 28 -12.99 -7.46 -12.79
N LYS A 29 -13.68 -6.31 -12.83
CA LYS A 29 -14.89 -6.12 -13.62
C LYS A 29 -14.70 -4.96 -14.59
N SER A 30 -14.93 -5.23 -15.86
CA SER A 30 -14.83 -4.31 -16.99
C SER A 30 -16.22 -4.00 -17.58
N ARG A 31 -16.31 -2.93 -18.37
CA ARG A 31 -17.49 -2.71 -19.23
C ARG A 31 -17.66 -3.80 -20.29
N ILE A 32 -16.57 -4.48 -20.64
CA ILE A 32 -16.55 -5.60 -21.57
C ILE A 32 -16.52 -6.89 -20.73
N PRO A 33 -17.64 -7.65 -20.61
CA PRO A 33 -17.73 -8.80 -19.70
C PRO A 33 -16.64 -9.86 -19.94
N GLN A 34 -16.22 -10.03 -21.20
CA GLN A 34 -15.17 -10.99 -21.59
C GLN A 34 -13.78 -10.65 -20.98
N MET A 35 -13.60 -9.41 -20.50
CA MET A 35 -12.39 -8.96 -19.83
C MET A 35 -12.44 -9.14 -18.30
N ASN A 36 -13.55 -9.61 -17.76
CA ASN A 36 -13.64 -9.93 -16.34
C ASN A 36 -12.69 -11.08 -16.00
N ARG A 37 -12.01 -10.98 -14.87
CA ARG A 37 -11.06 -11.99 -14.38
C ARG A 37 -11.22 -12.18 -12.90
N SER A 38 -10.97 -13.40 -12.45
CA SER A 38 -10.77 -13.73 -11.03
C SER A 38 -9.37 -14.29 -10.85
N TYR A 39 -8.73 -13.87 -9.79
CA TYR A 39 -7.37 -14.26 -9.45
C TYR A 39 -7.42 -14.95 -8.10
N ASN A 40 -7.06 -16.20 -8.08
CA ASN A 40 -7.08 -17.06 -6.90
C ASN A 40 -5.65 -17.40 -6.50
N THR A 41 -5.45 -17.79 -5.25
CA THR A 41 -4.21 -18.36 -4.76
C THR A 41 -3.84 -19.60 -5.56
N LEU A 42 -2.57 -19.72 -5.95
CA LEU A 42 -2.12 -20.73 -6.91
C LEU A 42 -1.51 -21.97 -6.24
N GLU A 43 -0.92 -21.80 -5.07
CA GLU A 43 -0.12 -22.82 -4.38
C GLU A 43 -0.58 -23.02 -2.94
N GLN A 44 -0.13 -24.10 -2.31
CA GLN A 44 -0.32 -24.28 -0.88
C GLN A 44 0.52 -23.26 -0.11
N PRO A 45 -0.02 -22.68 0.95
CA PRO A 45 0.68 -21.65 1.71
C PRO A 45 1.90 -22.24 2.43
N ILE A 46 3.00 -21.48 2.45
CA ILE A 46 4.20 -21.84 3.21
C ILE A 46 4.09 -21.47 4.68
N ALA A 47 3.21 -20.52 5.03
CA ALA A 47 3.03 -20.00 6.39
C ALA A 47 1.53 -19.91 6.76
N PRO A 48 0.75 -21.01 6.72
CA PRO A 48 -0.69 -20.98 6.92
C PRO A 48 -1.10 -20.55 8.33
N ASN A 49 -0.31 -20.88 9.34
CA ASN A 49 -0.63 -20.66 10.75
C ASN A 49 0.17 -19.53 11.40
N LEU A 50 1.09 -18.91 10.67
CA LEU A 50 1.87 -17.79 11.21
C LEU A 50 0.96 -16.57 11.40
N PRO A 51 0.93 -15.92 12.58
CA PRO A 51 0.24 -14.65 12.75
C PRO A 51 0.76 -13.61 11.75
N VAL A 52 -0.14 -12.90 11.09
CA VAL A 52 0.21 -11.90 10.06
C VAL A 52 -0.36 -10.54 10.45
N VAL A 53 0.52 -9.54 10.42
CA VAL A 53 0.16 -8.13 10.55
C VAL A 53 0.61 -7.40 9.29
N VAL A 54 -0.28 -6.58 8.73
CA VAL A 54 0.04 -5.76 7.56
C VAL A 54 0.00 -4.29 7.97
N LEU A 55 1.11 -3.59 7.78
CA LEU A 55 1.19 -2.15 8.04
C LEU A 55 0.86 -1.37 6.79
N ILE A 56 -0.11 -0.47 6.88
CA ILE A 56 -0.54 0.42 5.78
C ILE A 56 -0.51 1.89 6.20
N ASP A 57 -0.48 2.76 5.21
CA ASP A 57 -0.62 4.20 5.33
C ASP A 57 -1.30 4.78 4.08
N GLU A 58 -1.50 6.09 4.04
CA GLU A 58 -2.13 6.81 2.93
C GLU A 58 -1.37 6.72 1.60
N MET A 59 -0.10 6.31 1.62
CA MET A 59 0.71 6.07 0.43
C MET A 59 0.66 4.62 -0.06
N SER A 60 0.11 3.72 0.76
CA SER A 60 -0.13 2.32 0.36
C SER A 60 -1.23 2.26 -0.69
N ALA A 61 -0.90 1.84 -1.92
CA ALA A 61 -1.80 1.95 -3.07
C ALA A 61 -1.80 0.72 -3.99
N SER A 62 -2.89 0.52 -4.75
CA SER A 62 -2.97 -0.43 -5.88
C SER A 62 -2.71 -1.89 -5.45
N ALA A 63 -1.66 -2.55 -5.96
CA ALA A 63 -1.33 -3.93 -5.63
C ALA A 63 -1.08 -4.15 -4.12
N SER A 64 -0.56 -3.15 -3.41
CA SER A 64 -0.42 -3.19 -1.94
C SER A 64 -1.78 -3.25 -1.25
N GLU A 65 -2.77 -2.54 -1.79
CA GLU A 65 -4.14 -2.57 -1.28
C GLU A 65 -4.83 -3.91 -1.61
N ILE A 66 -4.47 -4.56 -2.71
CA ILE A 66 -4.93 -5.93 -2.99
C ILE A 66 -4.42 -6.88 -1.91
N VAL A 67 -3.13 -6.83 -1.57
CA VAL A 67 -2.56 -7.67 -0.50
C VAL A 67 -3.26 -7.41 0.84
N ALA A 68 -3.31 -6.15 1.28
CA ALA A 68 -3.91 -5.78 2.56
C ALA A 68 -5.39 -6.13 2.62
N GLY A 69 -6.15 -5.72 1.60
CA GLY A 69 -7.60 -5.94 1.55
C GLY A 69 -8.00 -7.40 1.42
N SER A 70 -7.24 -8.19 0.65
CA SER A 70 -7.50 -9.63 0.54
C SER A 70 -7.24 -10.36 1.85
N LEU A 71 -6.12 -10.08 2.52
CA LEU A 71 -5.80 -10.68 3.81
C LEU A 71 -6.77 -10.23 4.91
N GLN A 72 -7.28 -8.99 4.84
CA GLN A 72 -8.32 -8.48 5.74
C GLN A 72 -9.65 -9.20 5.50
N ASP A 73 -10.13 -9.25 4.25
CA ASP A 73 -11.42 -9.82 3.89
C ASP A 73 -11.49 -11.34 4.15
N LEU A 74 -10.35 -12.03 4.03
CA LEU A 74 -10.20 -13.45 4.34
C LEU A 74 -9.95 -13.71 5.84
N ASP A 75 -9.94 -12.68 6.67
CA ASP A 75 -9.61 -12.74 8.10
C ASP A 75 -8.28 -13.44 8.40
N ARG A 76 -7.31 -13.23 7.50
CA ARG A 76 -6.00 -13.88 7.60
C ARG A 76 -4.94 -13.00 8.25
N ALA A 77 -5.14 -11.68 8.26
CA ALA A 77 -4.23 -10.72 8.86
C ALA A 77 -4.98 -9.63 9.64
N VAL A 78 -4.27 -9.01 10.56
CA VAL A 78 -4.66 -7.74 11.20
C VAL A 78 -4.00 -6.60 10.43
N ILE A 79 -4.80 -5.62 10.04
CA ILE A 79 -4.33 -4.44 9.30
C ILE A 79 -4.14 -3.28 10.28
N ILE A 80 -2.95 -2.70 10.33
CA ILE A 80 -2.60 -1.64 11.28
C ILE A 80 -2.06 -0.41 10.53
N GLY A 81 -2.43 0.77 10.96
CA GLY A 81 -1.91 2.04 10.45
C GLY A 81 -2.99 3.05 10.11
N ASN A 82 -2.87 3.69 8.94
CA ASN A 82 -3.85 4.64 8.42
C ASN A 82 -4.55 4.10 7.18
N THR A 83 -5.72 4.69 6.87
CA THR A 83 -6.47 4.34 5.66
C THR A 83 -5.62 4.50 4.42
N SER A 84 -5.62 3.47 3.55
CA SER A 84 -4.83 3.44 2.33
C SER A 84 -5.30 4.45 1.27
N TYR A 85 -4.56 4.54 0.18
CA TYR A 85 -4.78 5.52 -0.89
C TYR A 85 -6.17 5.42 -1.55
N GLY A 86 -6.66 4.21 -1.79
CA GLY A 86 -7.95 3.98 -2.48
C GLY A 86 -7.86 3.95 -4.00
N LYS A 87 -6.86 3.24 -4.57
CA LYS A 87 -6.69 3.07 -6.02
C LYS A 87 -7.19 1.70 -6.45
N GLY A 88 -8.47 1.64 -6.82
CA GLY A 88 -9.19 0.42 -7.24
C GLY A 88 -9.38 0.28 -8.75
N LEU A 89 -8.58 0.98 -9.58
CA LEU A 89 -8.67 0.96 -11.03
C LEU A 89 -7.55 0.14 -11.66
N VAL A 90 -7.90 -0.69 -12.63
CA VAL A 90 -6.95 -1.42 -13.49
C VAL A 90 -6.68 -0.59 -14.73
N GLN A 91 -5.41 -0.26 -14.95
CA GLN A 91 -4.97 0.52 -16.10
C GLN A 91 -4.08 -0.34 -17.01
N GLN A 92 -4.21 -0.16 -18.32
CA GLN A 92 -3.36 -0.77 -19.34
C GLN A 92 -2.77 0.30 -20.23
N THR A 93 -1.48 0.15 -20.55
CA THR A 93 -0.81 0.97 -21.56
C THR A 93 -0.91 0.28 -22.92
N LYS A 94 -1.35 1.03 -23.93
CA LYS A 94 -1.43 0.58 -25.33
C LYS A 94 -0.52 1.45 -26.18
N GLN A 95 0.25 0.81 -27.04
CA GLN A 95 1.01 1.51 -28.08
C GLN A 95 0.05 2.05 -29.13
N VAL A 96 0.28 3.26 -29.58
CA VAL A 96 -0.43 3.90 -30.69
C VAL A 96 0.57 4.33 -31.75
N SER A 97 0.07 4.83 -32.90
CA SER A 97 0.92 5.26 -34.02
C SER A 97 1.96 6.30 -33.59
N PHE A 98 3.06 6.37 -34.37
CA PHE A 98 4.16 7.31 -34.14
C PHE A 98 4.91 7.16 -32.81
N GLY A 99 4.96 5.95 -32.24
CA GLY A 99 5.68 5.68 -30.99
C GLY A 99 4.98 6.20 -29.73
N GLY A 100 3.77 6.73 -29.87
CA GLY A 100 2.97 7.20 -28.74
C GLY A 100 2.45 6.06 -27.88
N GLN A 101 2.10 6.38 -26.65
CA GLN A 101 1.45 5.46 -25.70
C GLN A 101 0.22 6.10 -25.09
N ILE A 102 -0.84 5.31 -24.95
CA ILE A 102 -2.04 5.72 -24.23
C ILE A 102 -2.27 4.80 -23.03
N LYS A 103 -2.53 5.38 -21.87
CA LYS A 103 -2.85 4.67 -20.63
C LYS A 103 -4.36 4.77 -20.39
N LEU A 104 -5.03 3.64 -20.40
CA LEU A 104 -6.48 3.54 -20.29
C LEU A 104 -6.91 2.79 -19.05
N THR A 105 -7.93 3.27 -18.35
CA THR A 105 -8.65 2.49 -17.35
C THR A 105 -9.55 1.48 -18.04
N VAL A 106 -9.33 0.20 -17.77
CA VAL A 106 -10.03 -0.91 -18.43
C VAL A 106 -10.97 -1.68 -17.51
N ALA A 107 -10.75 -1.63 -16.19
CA ALA A 107 -11.57 -2.34 -15.21
C ALA A 107 -11.47 -1.70 -13.82
N LYS A 108 -12.38 -2.09 -12.91
CA LYS A 108 -12.26 -1.94 -11.47
C LYS A 108 -11.89 -3.27 -10.85
N TYR A 109 -11.16 -3.28 -9.74
CA TYR A 109 -10.93 -4.50 -8.99
C TYR A 109 -11.70 -4.52 -7.67
N TYR A 110 -12.00 -5.73 -7.23
CA TYR A 110 -12.82 -6.04 -6.08
C TYR A 110 -12.10 -7.07 -5.21
N THR A 111 -12.05 -6.82 -3.92
CA THR A 111 -11.46 -7.72 -2.93
C THR A 111 -12.38 -8.93 -2.67
N PRO A 112 -11.98 -9.94 -1.88
CA PRO A 112 -12.79 -11.15 -1.65
C PRO A 112 -14.19 -10.89 -1.10
N SER A 113 -14.39 -9.85 -0.28
CA SER A 113 -15.72 -9.46 0.21
C SER A 113 -16.63 -8.88 -0.88
N GLY A 114 -16.08 -8.59 -2.06
CA GLY A 114 -16.79 -7.96 -3.19
C GLY A 114 -16.77 -6.44 -3.18
N ARG A 115 -16.10 -5.80 -2.23
CA ARG A 115 -15.98 -4.33 -2.18
C ARG A 115 -14.95 -3.80 -3.18
N CYS A 116 -15.25 -2.63 -3.75
CA CYS A 116 -14.32 -1.87 -4.57
C CYS A 116 -13.75 -0.72 -3.74
N ILE A 117 -12.44 -0.68 -3.59
CA ILE A 117 -11.77 0.29 -2.72
C ILE A 117 -11.55 1.67 -3.36
N GLN A 118 -11.96 1.87 -4.61
CA GLN A 118 -11.72 3.10 -5.36
C GLN A 118 -12.36 4.31 -4.65
N LYS A 119 -11.54 5.26 -4.21
CA LYS A 119 -11.94 6.42 -3.42
C LYS A 119 -12.39 7.61 -4.28
N ILE A 120 -11.87 7.71 -5.51
CA ILE A 120 -12.07 8.86 -6.39
C ILE A 120 -12.93 8.44 -7.57
N ASP A 121 -14.00 9.20 -7.85
CA ASP A 121 -14.79 9.06 -9.05
C ASP A 121 -14.22 9.96 -10.17
N TYR A 122 -13.85 9.33 -11.30
CA TYR A 122 -13.37 9.99 -12.51
C TYR A 122 -14.44 10.00 -13.61
N SER A 123 -15.67 9.59 -13.33
CA SER A 123 -16.74 9.47 -14.33
C SER A 123 -17.50 10.78 -14.58
N THR A 124 -17.09 11.87 -13.93
CA THR A 124 -17.74 13.16 -14.08
C THR A 124 -17.61 13.71 -15.50
N LYS A 125 -18.69 14.23 -16.06
CA LYS A 125 -18.73 14.79 -17.44
C LYS A 125 -17.77 15.97 -17.62
N SER A 126 -17.43 16.67 -16.54
CA SER A 126 -16.51 17.80 -16.54
C SER A 126 -15.02 17.40 -16.56
N GLY A 127 -14.70 16.08 -16.47
CA GLY A 127 -13.33 15.62 -16.33
C GLY A 127 -12.71 15.85 -14.95
N ALA A 128 -13.44 16.51 -14.04
CA ALA A 128 -12.98 16.72 -12.67
C ALA A 128 -13.09 15.41 -11.87
N SER A 129 -12.08 15.12 -11.07
CA SER A 129 -12.13 14.00 -10.11
C SER A 129 -12.90 14.45 -8.85
N LYS A 130 -13.75 13.58 -8.30
CA LYS A 130 -14.53 13.85 -7.09
C LYS A 130 -14.36 12.68 -6.12
N LYS A 131 -14.18 12.99 -4.83
CA LYS A 131 -14.26 11.96 -3.79
C LYS A 131 -15.69 11.38 -3.77
N ILE A 132 -15.82 10.07 -3.67
CA ILE A 132 -17.12 9.41 -3.54
C ILE A 132 -17.78 9.87 -2.23
N GLU A 133 -19.04 10.30 -2.32
CA GLU A 133 -19.81 10.81 -1.18
C GLU A 133 -20.04 9.71 -0.13
N ASP A 134 -20.10 10.10 1.14
CA ASP A 134 -20.26 9.17 2.25
C ASP A 134 -21.60 8.42 2.18
N SER A 135 -22.63 9.05 1.61
CA SER A 135 -23.94 8.45 1.34
C SER A 135 -23.93 7.29 0.35
N LEU A 136 -22.89 7.19 -0.48
CA LEU A 136 -22.71 6.15 -1.49
C LEU A 136 -21.82 5.00 -1.03
N VAL A 137 -21.20 5.12 0.13
CA VAL A 137 -20.35 4.08 0.72
C VAL A 137 -21.21 2.91 1.18
N ARG A 138 -20.83 1.70 0.77
CA ARG A 138 -21.54 0.48 1.10
C ARG A 138 -20.74 -0.35 2.11
N LYS A 139 -21.49 -1.02 2.99
CA LYS A 139 -20.94 -1.95 3.96
C LYS A 139 -20.87 -3.36 3.36
N TYR A 140 -19.78 -4.02 3.66
CA TYR A 140 -19.51 -5.42 3.33
C TYR A 140 -19.04 -6.13 4.59
N VAL A 141 -18.89 -7.45 4.51
CA VAL A 141 -18.40 -8.25 5.63
C VAL A 141 -17.23 -9.12 5.18
N THR A 142 -16.27 -9.28 6.07
CA THR A 142 -15.18 -10.25 5.90
C THR A 142 -15.71 -11.67 6.04
N ARG A 143 -14.88 -12.67 5.84
CA ARG A 143 -15.21 -14.09 5.99
C ARG A 143 -15.84 -14.42 7.34
N ASN A 144 -15.34 -13.83 8.42
CA ASN A 144 -15.82 -14.05 9.80
C ASN A 144 -16.84 -12.99 10.27
N GLY A 145 -17.36 -12.15 9.35
CA GLY A 145 -18.44 -11.20 9.63
C GLY A 145 -17.99 -9.85 10.19
N ARG A 146 -16.70 -9.48 10.14
CA ARG A 146 -16.26 -8.12 10.47
C ARG A 146 -16.77 -7.14 9.42
N GLU A 147 -17.28 -5.99 9.84
CA GLU A 147 -17.73 -4.94 8.92
C GLU A 147 -16.54 -4.25 8.26
N VAL A 148 -16.62 -4.09 6.94
CA VAL A 148 -15.67 -3.35 6.11
C VAL A 148 -16.46 -2.52 5.10
N VAL A 149 -15.84 -1.47 4.54
CA VAL A 149 -16.51 -0.56 3.62
C VAL A 149 -15.82 -0.50 2.25
N ASP A 150 -16.57 -0.10 1.22
CA ASP A 150 -16.02 0.24 -0.08
C ASP A 150 -15.67 1.73 -0.18
N SER A 151 -15.10 2.13 -1.31
CA SER A 151 -14.94 3.54 -1.71
C SER A 151 -14.11 4.42 -0.76
N ARG A 152 -13.34 3.82 0.15
CA ARG A 152 -12.50 4.52 1.13
C ARG A 152 -11.03 4.08 1.13
N GLY A 153 -10.62 3.17 0.25
CA GLY A 153 -9.38 2.44 0.38
C GLY A 153 -9.54 1.25 1.34
N ILE A 154 -8.45 0.81 1.94
CA ILE A 154 -8.45 -0.17 3.01
C ILE A 154 -8.38 0.58 4.33
N GLU A 155 -9.42 0.48 5.14
CA GLU A 155 -9.40 0.99 6.51
C GLU A 155 -8.71 -0.03 7.41
N PRO A 156 -7.77 0.41 8.27
CA PRO A 156 -7.08 -0.50 9.17
C PRO A 156 -8.00 -1.01 10.28
N ASP A 157 -7.75 -2.23 10.76
CA ASP A 157 -8.42 -2.80 11.93
C ASP A 157 -7.99 -2.08 13.22
N ILE A 158 -6.73 -1.65 13.26
CA ILE A 158 -6.16 -0.85 14.34
C ILE A 158 -5.58 0.43 13.74
N LYS A 159 -6.24 1.55 14.01
CA LYS A 159 -5.77 2.85 13.55
C LYS A 159 -4.62 3.34 14.42
N VAL A 160 -3.55 3.80 13.77
CA VAL A 160 -2.41 4.44 14.40
C VAL A 160 -2.30 5.86 13.84
N GLU A 161 -2.25 6.84 14.71
CA GLU A 161 -2.07 8.22 14.27
C GLU A 161 -0.71 8.41 13.60
N ALA A 162 -0.71 9.12 12.48
CA ALA A 162 0.53 9.46 11.82
C ALA A 162 1.34 10.41 12.72
N GLN A 163 2.59 10.06 12.98
CA GLN A 163 3.52 11.00 13.58
C GLN A 163 4.02 11.93 12.47
N TYR A 164 3.65 13.19 12.57
CA TYR A 164 4.19 14.22 11.70
C TYR A 164 5.46 14.78 12.33
N PHE A 165 6.47 14.92 11.54
CA PHE A 165 7.67 15.64 11.95
C PHE A 165 7.35 17.13 12.06
N ASN A 166 8.07 17.86 12.91
CA ASN A 166 8.03 19.32 12.91
C ASN A 166 8.71 19.85 11.63
N ALA A 167 8.48 21.12 11.31
CA ALA A 167 8.99 21.73 10.09
C ALA A 167 10.53 21.65 9.95
N ILE A 168 11.26 21.72 11.07
CA ILE A 168 12.72 21.59 11.06
C ILE A 168 13.14 20.17 10.68
N THR A 169 12.52 19.16 11.28
CA THR A 169 12.83 17.76 10.96
C THR A 169 12.46 17.43 9.50
N GLU A 170 11.34 17.97 9.01
CA GLU A 170 10.96 17.80 7.59
C GLU A 170 11.98 18.45 6.66
N ALA A 171 12.47 19.65 6.98
CA ALA A 171 13.50 20.31 6.19
C ALA A 171 14.81 19.50 6.16
N ILE A 172 15.28 19.04 7.31
CA ILE A 172 16.48 18.21 7.43
C ILE A 172 16.38 16.93 6.59
N LEU A 173 15.20 16.27 6.59
CA LEU A 173 14.96 15.06 5.81
C LEU A 173 14.84 15.34 4.30
N ASN A 174 14.18 16.42 3.91
CA ASN A 174 13.97 16.78 2.50
C ASN A 174 15.26 17.24 1.81
N GLU A 175 16.16 17.87 2.56
CA GLU A 175 17.46 18.31 2.07
C GLU A 175 18.56 17.24 2.23
N ASP A 176 18.21 16.02 2.64
CA ASP A 176 19.12 14.88 2.84
C ASP A 176 20.30 15.17 3.80
N LEU A 177 20.16 16.16 4.70
CA LEU A 177 21.28 16.64 5.55
C LEU A 177 21.83 15.55 6.49
N ILE A 178 20.96 14.65 6.98
CA ILE A 178 21.42 13.51 7.80
C ILE A 178 22.32 12.59 6.98
N PHE A 179 21.93 12.31 5.73
CA PHE A 179 22.69 11.44 4.85
C PHE A 179 24.04 12.07 4.47
N GLU A 180 24.06 13.34 4.10
CA GLU A 180 25.30 14.08 3.76
C GLU A 180 26.27 14.14 4.95
N PHE A 181 25.76 14.52 6.12
CA PHE A 181 26.57 14.56 7.34
C PHE A 181 27.16 13.19 7.68
N THR A 182 26.33 12.15 7.64
CA THR A 182 26.75 10.78 7.96
C THR A 182 27.82 10.29 7.01
N ASN A 183 27.68 10.55 5.70
CA ASN A 183 28.70 10.22 4.72
C ASN A 183 30.04 10.96 4.99
N GLY A 184 29.98 12.21 5.47
CA GLY A 184 31.15 12.98 5.83
C GLY A 184 31.94 12.41 7.01
N ILE A 185 31.25 11.75 7.94
CA ILE A 185 31.89 11.27 9.19
C ILE A 185 32.10 9.75 9.23
N ILE A 186 31.51 8.98 8.30
CA ILE A 186 31.53 7.50 8.35
C ILE A 186 32.94 6.92 8.42
N SER A 187 33.92 7.56 7.80
CA SER A 187 35.31 7.14 7.83
C SER A 187 35.98 7.30 9.18
N SER A 188 35.40 8.09 10.10
CA SER A 188 35.92 8.28 11.46
C SER A 188 35.46 7.18 12.42
N PHE A 189 34.51 6.34 12.01
CA PHE A 189 34.08 5.20 12.81
C PHE A 189 34.90 3.96 12.42
N GLU A 190 35.55 3.34 13.40
CA GLU A 190 36.27 2.07 13.20
C GLU A 190 35.24 0.97 12.87
N ASN A 191 35.45 0.27 11.74
CA ASN A 191 34.47 -0.57 11.06
C ASN A 191 34.07 -1.86 11.80
N ASP A 192 34.70 -2.26 12.90
CA ASP A 192 34.61 -3.66 13.38
C ASP A 192 33.51 -3.91 14.43
N SER A 193 32.70 -2.91 14.83
CA SER A 193 31.74 -3.13 15.92
C SER A 193 30.43 -2.38 15.81
N LEU A 194 30.10 -1.75 14.68
CA LEU A 194 28.85 -1.02 14.53
C LEU A 194 27.66 -1.98 14.37
N SER A 195 26.94 -2.20 15.46
CA SER A 195 25.66 -2.92 15.44
C SER A 195 24.53 -1.91 15.56
N PRO A 196 23.50 -1.97 14.70
CA PRO A 196 22.32 -1.12 14.83
C PRO A 196 21.62 -1.23 16.19
N LEU A 197 21.83 -2.34 16.90
CA LEU A 197 21.22 -2.58 18.22
C LEU A 197 21.95 -1.87 19.37
N ASN A 198 23.26 -1.58 19.19
CA ASN A 198 24.12 -1.02 20.23
C ASN A 198 24.71 0.33 19.82
N PHE A 199 24.34 0.84 18.64
CA PHE A 199 24.85 2.11 18.16
C PHE A 199 24.20 3.28 18.93
N SER A 200 25.03 4.17 19.44
CA SER A 200 24.60 5.44 20.03
C SER A 200 25.45 6.57 19.47
N ILE A 201 24.82 7.71 19.25
CA ILE A 201 25.52 8.93 18.81
C ILE A 201 25.99 9.69 20.05
N GLU A 202 27.28 9.99 20.12
CA GLU A 202 27.82 10.86 21.16
C GLU A 202 27.32 12.29 21.01
N GLU A 203 27.13 12.99 22.13
CA GLU A 203 26.65 14.37 22.14
C GLU A 203 27.55 15.31 21.31
N ALA A 204 28.84 15.09 21.31
CA ALA A 204 29.79 15.85 20.49
C ALA A 204 29.52 15.70 18.98
N THR A 205 29.15 14.49 18.53
CA THR A 205 28.80 14.21 17.14
C THR A 205 27.43 14.82 16.79
N TYR A 206 26.49 14.74 17.71
CA TYR A 206 25.18 15.39 17.55
C TYR A 206 25.31 16.91 17.42
N ASN A 207 26.12 17.55 18.25
CA ASN A 207 26.38 19.00 18.17
C ASN A 207 27.03 19.40 16.84
N LYS A 208 27.98 18.59 16.33
CA LYS A 208 28.54 18.81 14.98
C LYS A 208 27.48 18.73 13.88
N PHE A 209 26.48 17.84 14.03
CA PHE A 209 25.36 17.79 13.10
C PHE A 209 24.49 19.04 13.17
N ILE A 210 24.22 19.55 14.39
CA ILE A 210 23.45 20.80 14.56
C ILE A 210 24.16 21.99 13.89
N ASP A 211 25.49 22.07 14.02
CA ASP A 211 26.29 23.15 13.39
C ASP A 211 26.37 23.00 11.86
N PHE A 212 26.20 21.79 11.34
CA PHE A 212 26.22 21.49 9.93
C PHE A 212 24.87 21.77 9.24
N ALA A 213 23.75 21.46 9.92
CA ALA A 213 22.39 21.53 9.39
C ALA A 213 21.80 22.95 9.44
#